data_87989faca2614d1f1384f8d38778a0e0
#
_entry.id   87989faca2614d1f1384f8d38778a0e0
#
_cell.length_a   1.000
_cell.length_b   1.000
_cell.length_c   1.000
_cell.angle_alpha   90.00
_cell.angle_beta   90.00
_cell.angle_gamma   90.00
#
_symmetry.space_group_name_H-M   'P 1'
#
loop_
_entity.id
_entity.type
_entity.pdbx_description
1 polymer ?
#
loop_
_entity_poly.entity_id
_entity_poly.type
_entity_poly.pdbx_seq_one_letter_code
_entity_poly.pdbx_strand_id
1 'polypeptide(L)'
;MKRTKVVDALKLTDFGSTVNVKGWVRTHRSSKAVDFIALNDGSTIKNIQVVVDPSKFDAEMLKQITTGSCISATGVLVESQGAGQTVEIQCESLEVYGLCGSDYPMQKKGQSFEYMRQYAHMRLRTNTFGAVMRIRHNMA
;
A
#
# COMPACT_ATOMS: atom_id res chain seq x y z
N MET A 1 3.51 -18.42 -4.01
CA MET A 1 3.70 -17.62 -5.24
C MET A 1 4.87 -16.63 -5.04
N LYS A 2 5.66 -16.36 -6.09
CA LYS A 2 6.77 -15.39 -6.00
C LYS A 2 6.22 -13.97 -5.89
N ARG A 3 6.76 -13.16 -4.97
CA ARG A 3 6.37 -11.75 -4.80
C ARG A 3 6.73 -10.91 -6.03
N THR A 4 5.80 -10.09 -6.48
CA THR A 4 6.02 -9.02 -7.47
C THR A 4 6.24 -7.70 -6.73
N LYS A 5 7.29 -6.94 -7.07
CA LYS A 5 7.48 -5.60 -6.48
C LYS A 5 6.42 -4.63 -7.00
N VAL A 6 6.03 -3.65 -6.19
CA VAL A 6 5.02 -2.65 -6.58
C VAL A 6 5.46 -1.88 -7.82
N VAL A 7 6.74 -1.51 -7.93
CA VAL A 7 7.29 -0.82 -9.12
C VAL A 7 7.14 -1.64 -10.40
N ASP A 8 7.24 -2.96 -10.30
CA ASP A 8 7.10 -3.86 -11.45
C ASP A 8 5.63 -4.09 -11.76
N ALA A 9 4.80 -4.33 -10.73
CA ALA A 9 3.35 -4.50 -10.89
C ALA A 9 2.69 -3.30 -11.57
N LEU A 10 3.11 -2.08 -11.24
CA LEU A 10 2.60 -0.85 -11.85
C LEU A 10 2.94 -0.68 -13.35
N LYS A 11 3.89 -1.46 -13.86
CA LYS A 11 4.29 -1.45 -15.27
C LYS A 11 3.67 -2.59 -16.10
N LEU A 12 3.04 -3.55 -15.42
CA LEU A 12 2.42 -4.69 -16.10
C LEU A 12 1.21 -4.21 -16.91
N THR A 13 1.08 -4.76 -18.09
CA THR A 13 -0.07 -4.58 -19.00
C THR A 13 -0.82 -5.89 -19.25
N ASP A 14 -0.36 -6.97 -18.64
CA ASP A 14 -0.95 -8.30 -18.73
C ASP A 14 -2.14 -8.42 -17.77
N PHE A 15 -3.23 -7.72 -18.14
CA PHE A 15 -4.47 -7.77 -17.35
C PHE A 15 -5.06 -9.18 -17.36
N GLY A 16 -5.58 -9.60 -16.21
CA GLY A 16 -6.04 -10.96 -15.96
C GLY A 16 -4.97 -11.90 -15.37
N SER A 17 -3.70 -11.46 -15.32
CA SER A 17 -2.65 -12.24 -14.65
C SER A 17 -2.78 -12.15 -13.13
N THR A 18 -2.47 -13.25 -12.43
CA THR A 18 -2.44 -13.28 -10.97
C THR A 18 -1.08 -12.79 -10.47
N VAL A 19 -1.10 -11.81 -9.57
CA VAL A 19 0.09 -11.24 -8.95
C VAL A 19 0.01 -11.31 -7.43
N ASN A 20 1.16 -11.44 -6.78
CA ASN A 20 1.28 -11.34 -5.32
C ASN A 20 2.13 -10.12 -4.98
N VAL A 21 1.58 -9.20 -4.20
CA VAL A 21 2.28 -8.03 -3.67
C VAL A 21 2.32 -8.08 -2.15
N LYS A 22 3.42 -7.61 -1.57
CA LYS A 22 3.62 -7.57 -0.12
C LYS A 22 4.15 -6.21 0.26
N GLY A 23 3.62 -5.63 1.32
CA GLY A 23 4.07 -4.30 1.75
C GLY A 23 3.28 -3.75 2.92
N TRP A 24 3.41 -2.46 3.10
CA TRP A 24 2.76 -1.71 4.18
C TRP A 24 1.56 -0.92 3.66
N VAL A 25 0.49 -0.97 4.41
CA VAL A 25 -0.73 -0.20 4.14
C VAL A 25 -0.45 1.29 4.37
N ARG A 26 -0.67 2.07 3.33
CA ARG A 26 -0.60 3.54 3.39
C ARG A 26 -1.94 4.16 3.73
N THR A 27 -3.00 3.63 3.13
CA THR A 27 -4.38 3.99 3.43
C THR A 27 -5.29 2.78 3.27
N HIS A 28 -6.30 2.72 4.12
CA HIS A 28 -7.42 1.79 3.97
C HIS A 28 -8.72 2.61 4.01
N ARG A 29 -9.53 2.46 2.98
CA ARG A 29 -10.84 3.11 2.86
C ARG A 29 -11.89 2.06 2.64
N SER A 30 -12.80 1.94 3.58
CA SER A 30 -13.93 1.02 3.48
C SER A 30 -15.16 1.74 2.91
N SER A 31 -15.85 1.06 2.02
CA SER A 31 -17.18 1.45 1.53
C SER A 31 -18.16 0.29 1.70
N LYS A 32 -19.44 0.53 1.39
CA LYS A 32 -20.46 -0.53 1.49
C LYS A 32 -20.21 -1.70 0.54
N ALA A 33 -19.60 -1.44 -0.60
CA ALA A 33 -19.43 -2.42 -1.67
C ALA A 33 -18.03 -3.00 -1.74
N VAL A 34 -17.01 -2.18 -1.54
CA VAL A 34 -15.59 -2.58 -1.67
C VAL A 34 -14.69 -1.80 -0.71
N ASP A 35 -13.60 -2.42 -0.31
CA ASP A 35 -12.53 -1.77 0.43
C ASP A 35 -11.35 -1.49 -0.51
N PHE A 36 -10.74 -0.32 -0.34
CA PHE A 36 -9.58 0.12 -1.11
C PHE A 36 -8.36 0.22 -0.19
N ILE A 37 -7.36 -0.59 -0.44
CA ILE A 37 -6.11 -0.59 0.31
C ILE A 37 -4.99 -0.09 -0.59
N ALA A 38 -4.36 1.04 -0.25
CA ALA A 38 -3.16 1.50 -0.93
C ALA A 38 -1.94 0.87 -0.27
N LEU A 39 -1.20 0.06 -1.02
CA LEU A 39 -0.05 -0.71 -0.57
C LEU A 39 1.25 -0.17 -1.14
N ASN A 40 2.28 -0.07 -0.30
CA ASN A 40 3.62 0.34 -0.69
C ASN A 40 4.67 -0.63 -0.12
N ASP A 41 5.60 -1.05 -0.96
CA ASP A 41 6.68 -1.97 -0.57
C ASP A 41 8.07 -1.30 -0.53
N GLY A 42 8.12 0.01 -0.70
CA GLY A 42 9.36 0.78 -0.75
C GLY A 42 10.09 0.76 -2.10
N SER A 43 9.68 -0.06 -3.07
CA SER A 43 10.32 -0.11 -4.40
C SER A 43 10.07 1.15 -5.24
N THR A 44 8.99 1.87 -4.94
CA THR A 44 8.62 3.14 -5.56
C THR A 44 7.93 4.05 -4.56
N ILE A 45 7.85 5.35 -4.86
CA ILE A 45 7.03 6.32 -4.11
C ILE A 45 5.53 6.06 -4.32
N LYS A 46 5.15 5.53 -5.49
CA LYS A 46 3.76 5.24 -5.83
C LYS A 46 3.25 4.03 -5.03
N ASN A 47 1.96 4.03 -4.77
CA ASN A 47 1.27 2.88 -4.18
C ASN A 47 0.57 2.09 -5.27
N ILE A 48 0.34 0.80 -5.01
CA ILE A 48 -0.62 0.01 -5.80
C ILE A 48 -1.92 -0.10 -5.03
N GLN A 49 -3.04 0.01 -5.73
CA GLN A 49 -4.35 -0.16 -5.12
C GLN A 49 -4.77 -1.62 -5.14
N VAL A 50 -5.14 -2.12 -3.98
CA VAL A 50 -5.74 -3.44 -3.79
C VAL A 50 -7.22 -3.22 -3.48
N VAL A 51 -8.08 -3.79 -4.33
CA VAL A 51 -9.53 -3.75 -4.20
C VAL A 51 -9.98 -5.04 -3.54
N VAL A 52 -10.63 -4.92 -2.40
CA VAL A 52 -11.08 -6.06 -1.59
C VAL A 52 -12.60 -6.06 -1.53
N ASP A 53 -13.20 -7.19 -1.89
CA ASP A 53 -14.62 -7.42 -1.70
C ASP A 53 -14.86 -7.88 -0.24
N PRO A 54 -15.46 -7.06 0.63
CA PRO A 54 -15.60 -7.39 2.04
C PRO A 54 -16.47 -8.62 2.30
N SER A 55 -17.29 -9.03 1.33
CA SER A 55 -18.11 -10.24 1.46
C SER A 55 -17.30 -11.54 1.42
N LYS A 56 -16.07 -11.50 0.88
CA LYS A 56 -15.19 -12.67 0.70
C LYS A 56 -14.17 -12.83 1.83
N PHE A 57 -14.08 -11.87 2.74
CA PHE A 57 -13.07 -11.84 3.79
C PHE A 57 -13.71 -11.65 5.16
N ASP A 58 -13.00 -12.03 6.21
CA ASP A 58 -13.42 -11.80 7.58
C ASP A 58 -13.47 -10.29 7.89
N ALA A 59 -14.65 -9.81 8.28
CA ALA A 59 -14.87 -8.40 8.60
C ALA A 59 -14.01 -7.90 9.77
N GLU A 60 -13.75 -8.74 10.76
CA GLU A 60 -12.89 -8.37 11.90
C GLU A 60 -11.43 -8.23 11.46
N MET A 61 -10.95 -9.12 10.60
CA MET A 61 -9.61 -9.00 10.00
C MET A 61 -9.48 -7.70 9.21
N LEU A 62 -10.46 -7.36 8.37
CA LEU A 62 -10.43 -6.12 7.57
C LEU A 62 -10.42 -4.87 8.44
N LYS A 63 -11.18 -4.84 9.53
CA LYS A 63 -11.19 -3.71 10.49
C LYS A 63 -9.83 -3.51 11.18
N GLN A 64 -9.08 -4.57 11.41
CA GLN A 64 -7.77 -4.52 12.06
C GLN A 64 -6.66 -4.02 11.12
N ILE A 65 -6.88 -4.04 9.81
CA ILE A 65 -5.91 -3.55 8.82
C ILE A 65 -5.97 -2.02 8.80
N THR A 66 -5.00 -1.40 9.44
CA THR A 66 -4.87 0.05 9.55
C THR A 66 -3.62 0.55 8.83
N THR A 67 -3.45 1.87 8.74
CA THR A 67 -2.22 2.48 8.21
C THR A 67 -1.00 1.98 8.98
N GLY A 68 0.00 1.48 8.26
CA GLY A 68 1.21 0.90 8.84
C GLY A 68 1.18 -0.63 8.97
N SER A 69 0.02 -1.27 8.88
CA SER A 69 -0.07 -2.73 8.86
C SER A 69 0.69 -3.32 7.67
N CYS A 70 1.27 -4.50 7.88
CA CYS A 70 1.99 -5.23 6.84
C CYS A 70 1.15 -6.40 6.34
N ILE A 71 0.90 -6.44 5.03
CA ILE A 71 0.04 -7.44 4.42
C ILE A 71 0.66 -8.04 3.15
N SER A 72 0.18 -9.22 2.80
CA SER A 72 0.36 -9.84 1.50
C SER A 72 -1.00 -9.94 0.81
N ALA A 73 -1.10 -9.40 -0.39
CA ALA A 73 -2.30 -9.49 -1.22
C ALA A 73 -1.99 -10.25 -2.50
N THR A 74 -2.80 -11.24 -2.81
CA THR A 74 -2.77 -11.98 -4.07
C THR A 74 -4.07 -11.75 -4.78
N GLY A 75 -4.01 -11.48 -6.07
CA GLY A 75 -5.22 -11.26 -6.86
C GLY A 75 -4.92 -10.98 -8.32
N VAL A 76 -5.96 -10.69 -9.06
CA VAL A 76 -5.92 -10.46 -10.49
C VAL A 76 -5.60 -9.00 -10.78
N LEU A 77 -4.61 -8.78 -11.64
CA LEU A 77 -4.27 -7.45 -12.14
C LEU A 77 -5.32 -6.98 -13.14
N VAL A 78 -5.88 -5.80 -12.92
CA VAL A 78 -6.89 -5.19 -13.79
C VAL A 78 -6.54 -3.75 -14.09
N GLU A 79 -7.11 -3.22 -15.17
CA GLU A 79 -7.02 -1.80 -15.48
C GLU A 79 -7.80 -0.99 -14.44
N SER A 80 -7.18 0.06 -13.91
CA SER A 80 -7.84 0.90 -12.91
C SER A 80 -8.86 1.83 -13.54
N GLN A 81 -10.03 1.93 -12.92
CA GLN A 81 -11.05 2.92 -13.28
C GLN A 81 -10.79 4.28 -12.61
N GLY A 82 -9.84 4.34 -11.69
CA GLY A 82 -9.53 5.53 -10.89
C GLY A 82 -8.57 6.49 -11.59
N ALA A 83 -8.76 7.79 -11.39
CA ALA A 83 -7.83 8.79 -11.87
C ALA A 83 -6.47 8.69 -11.16
N GLY A 84 -5.39 8.78 -11.92
CA GLY A 84 -4.01 8.83 -11.39
C GLY A 84 -3.33 7.48 -11.16
N GLN A 85 -3.98 6.38 -11.48
CA GLN A 85 -3.38 5.04 -11.48
C GLN A 85 -3.78 4.25 -12.71
N THR A 86 -2.88 3.40 -13.20
CA THR A 86 -3.10 2.64 -14.43
C THR A 86 -3.61 1.23 -14.15
N VAL A 87 -3.22 0.67 -13.02
CA VAL A 87 -3.54 -0.71 -12.64
C VAL A 87 -3.99 -0.80 -11.20
N GLU A 88 -4.79 -1.81 -10.90
CA GLU A 88 -5.17 -2.20 -9.56
C GLU A 88 -5.24 -3.73 -9.44
N ILE A 89 -5.27 -4.24 -8.22
CA ILE A 89 -5.34 -5.67 -7.95
C ILE A 89 -6.71 -5.97 -7.33
N GLN A 90 -7.48 -6.81 -8.00
CA GLN A 90 -8.68 -7.40 -7.40
C GLN A 90 -8.28 -8.55 -6.50
N CYS A 91 -8.41 -8.35 -5.20
CA CYS A 91 -7.89 -9.25 -4.18
C CYS A 91 -8.69 -10.55 -4.12
N GLU A 92 -7.98 -11.67 -4.23
CA GLU A 92 -8.53 -13.02 -4.05
C GLU A 92 -8.10 -13.63 -2.72
N SER A 93 -6.91 -13.28 -2.24
CA SER A 93 -6.37 -13.75 -0.97
C SER A 93 -5.59 -12.66 -0.26
N LEU A 94 -5.83 -12.52 1.04
CA LEU A 94 -5.20 -11.53 1.90
C LEU A 94 -4.63 -12.21 3.13
N GLU A 95 -3.36 -11.93 3.42
CA GLU A 95 -2.66 -12.43 4.59
C GLU A 95 -2.06 -11.26 5.37
N VAL A 96 -2.31 -11.21 6.67
CA VAL A 96 -1.78 -10.16 7.54
C VAL A 96 -0.51 -10.67 8.22
N TYR A 97 0.61 -10.00 7.95
CA TYR A 97 1.91 -10.32 8.58
C TYR A 97 2.13 -9.55 9.89
N GLY A 98 1.55 -8.37 10.00
CA GLY A 98 1.64 -7.57 11.20
C GLY A 98 0.61 -6.45 11.22
N LEU A 99 -0.02 -6.29 12.35
CA LEU A 99 -0.96 -5.21 12.62
C LEU A 99 -0.23 -3.98 13.13
N CYS A 100 -0.86 -2.82 12.99
CA CYS A 100 -0.33 -1.55 13.45
C CYS A 100 -1.35 -0.87 14.38
N GLY A 101 -0.91 -0.45 15.54
CA GLY A 101 -1.74 0.23 16.52
C GLY A 101 -2.08 1.68 16.13
N SER A 102 -3.00 2.27 16.88
CA SER A 102 -3.43 3.67 16.70
C SER A 102 -2.34 4.69 17.07
N ASP A 103 -1.30 4.26 17.75
CA ASP A 103 -0.13 5.05 18.17
C ASP A 103 0.89 5.24 17.04
N TYR A 104 0.69 4.61 15.87
CA TYR A 104 1.58 4.78 14.72
C TYR A 104 1.59 6.23 14.23
N PRO A 105 2.78 6.90 14.24
CA PRO A 105 2.84 8.35 14.04
C PRO A 105 2.62 8.79 12.59
N MET A 106 2.88 7.92 11.62
CA MET A 106 2.75 8.24 10.17
C MET A 106 1.34 7.96 9.66
N GLN A 107 0.35 8.65 10.22
CA GLN A 107 -1.04 8.52 9.84
C GLN A 107 -1.33 9.18 8.47
N LYS A 108 -2.51 8.88 7.90
CA LYS A 108 -2.99 9.41 6.62
C LYS A 108 -3.09 10.94 6.59
N LYS A 109 -3.36 11.58 7.72
CA LYS A 109 -3.47 13.04 7.83
C LYS A 109 -2.12 13.70 7.56
N GLY A 110 -2.11 14.78 6.77
CA GLY A 110 -0.91 15.55 6.50
C GLY A 110 -0.23 16.04 7.79
N GLN A 111 1.09 15.90 7.86
CA GLN A 111 1.90 16.21 9.02
C GLN A 111 2.94 17.27 8.65
N SER A 112 3.26 18.17 9.59
CA SER A 112 4.31 19.18 9.39
C SER A 112 5.70 18.56 9.31
N PHE A 113 6.63 19.23 8.67
CA PHE A 113 8.03 18.81 8.62
C PHE A 113 8.66 18.72 10.02
N GLU A 114 8.28 19.63 10.91
CA GLU A 114 8.73 19.62 12.28
C GLU A 114 8.30 18.36 13.03
N TYR A 115 7.02 18.00 12.92
CA TYR A 115 6.51 16.74 13.46
C TYR A 115 7.28 15.53 12.89
N MET A 116 7.49 15.46 11.57
CA MET A 116 8.21 14.36 10.95
C MET A 116 9.69 14.28 11.35
N ARG A 117 10.32 15.40 11.73
CA ARG A 117 11.70 15.40 12.25
C ARG A 117 11.82 14.75 13.62
N GLN A 118 10.77 14.79 14.43
CA GLN A 118 10.73 14.07 15.72
C GLN A 118 10.74 12.55 15.53
N TYR A 119 10.22 12.07 14.39
CA TYR A 119 10.19 10.66 14.02
C TYR A 119 11.18 10.35 12.89
N ALA A 120 12.46 10.70 13.09
CA ALA A 120 13.50 10.61 12.07
C ALA A 120 13.65 9.22 11.44
N HIS A 121 13.44 8.16 12.20
CA HIS A 121 13.51 6.77 11.75
C HIS A 121 12.32 6.34 10.88
N MET A 122 11.19 7.05 10.95
CA MET A 122 9.97 6.72 10.21
C MET A 122 9.65 7.71 9.08
N ARG A 123 10.21 8.92 9.12
CA ARG A 123 9.88 9.98 8.15
C ARG A 123 10.14 9.60 6.69
N LEU A 124 11.05 8.66 6.44
CA LEU A 124 11.33 8.15 5.10
C LEU A 124 10.15 7.41 4.45
N ARG A 125 9.17 7.03 5.24
CA ARG A 125 7.92 6.45 4.74
C ARG A 125 6.95 7.51 4.20
N THR A 126 7.24 8.79 4.41
CA THR A 126 6.50 9.90 3.80
C THR A 126 7.01 10.19 2.39
N ASN A 127 6.15 10.80 1.55
CA ASN A 127 6.52 11.05 0.16
C ASN A 127 7.68 12.02 0.03
N THR A 128 7.67 13.14 0.76
CA THR A 128 8.70 14.19 0.67
C THR A 128 10.07 13.68 1.13
N PHE A 129 10.17 13.13 2.34
CA PHE A 129 11.44 12.63 2.85
C PHE A 129 11.90 11.38 2.09
N GLY A 130 10.97 10.52 1.68
CA GLY A 130 11.27 9.38 0.82
C GLY A 130 11.84 9.81 -0.53
N ALA A 131 11.29 10.86 -1.16
CA ALA A 131 11.80 11.42 -2.42
C ALA A 131 13.22 11.96 -2.26
N VAL A 132 13.45 12.78 -1.24
CA VAL A 132 14.77 13.35 -0.95
C VAL A 132 15.83 12.27 -0.77
N MET A 133 15.52 11.22 0.00
CA MET A 133 16.49 10.14 0.24
C MET A 133 16.75 9.28 -1.00
N ARG A 134 15.75 9.09 -1.87
CA ARG A 134 15.95 8.42 -3.16
C ARG A 134 16.86 9.21 -4.09
N ILE A 135 16.68 10.53 -4.15
CA ILE A 135 17.58 11.42 -4.91
C ILE A 135 19.01 11.33 -4.37
N ARG A 136 19.17 11.46 -3.06
CA ARG A 136 20.50 11.33 -2.43
C ARG A 136 21.18 9.99 -2.72
N HIS A 137 20.43 8.90 -2.63
CA HIS A 137 20.95 7.56 -2.93
C HIS A 137 21.44 7.44 -4.38
N ASN A 138 20.70 8.00 -5.33
CA ASN A 138 21.09 7.94 -6.75
C ASN A 138 22.23 8.90 -7.11
N MET A 139 22.49 9.90 -6.30
CA MET A 139 23.58 10.86 -6.51
C MET A 139 24.91 10.43 -5.85
N ALA A 140 24.84 9.54 -4.89
CA ALA A 140 26.02 9.00 -4.18
C ALA A 140 26.64 7.83 -4.96
#